data_5033c9926df8c9d7587337b02027d423
#
_entry.id   5033c9926df8c9d7587337b02027d423
#
_cell.length_a   1.000
_cell.length_b   1.000
_cell.length_c   1.000
_cell.angle_alpha   90.00
_cell.angle_beta   90.00
_cell.angle_gamma   90.00
#
_symmetry.space_group_name_H-M   'P 1'
#
loop_
_entity.id
_entity.type
_entity.pdbx_description
1 polymer ?
#
loop_
_entity_poly.entity_id
_entity_poly.type
_entity_poly.pdbx_seq_one_letter_code
_entity_poly.pdbx_strand_id
1 'polypeptide(L)'
;MRAIEVKNGDVRFVAMEDKALDVSEFEYRGVSLGFLSKPGLNGRNPFDTLSDDVVRSIMGGMFFTCGFENIGAPYTDAEGKRYPLHGRIRTSPAEHVRADAGWEGDDYAVTLSGEVREAELFGENLVLRRTVSSRLGEASIAVADEVVNEGFTPQPMMFMYHCNVGWPLLSESAEIVIPSIRVAPRDEAAARDEADWSTVQAPVPDKPESVFIHTLAAEPERAALA
;
A
#
# COMPACT_ATOMS: atom_id res chain seq x y z
N MET A 1 -5.14 17.74 -6.80
CA MET A 1 -4.78 16.32 -6.72
C MET A 1 -4.56 15.82 -8.13
N ARG A 2 -3.44 15.16 -8.35
CA ARG A 2 -3.10 14.58 -9.66
C ARG A 2 -3.20 13.06 -9.55
N ALA A 3 -3.83 12.47 -10.57
CA ALA A 3 -4.01 11.02 -10.65
C ALA A 3 -4.01 10.58 -12.12
N ILE A 4 -3.62 9.35 -12.36
CA ILE A 4 -3.66 8.73 -13.68
C ILE A 4 -4.64 7.58 -13.62
N GLU A 5 -5.66 7.64 -14.46
CA GLU A 5 -6.59 6.54 -14.67
C GLU A 5 -6.11 5.67 -15.83
N VAL A 6 -6.09 4.37 -15.58
CA VAL A 6 -5.80 3.35 -16.60
C VAL A 6 -7.00 2.43 -16.72
N LYS A 7 -7.43 2.19 -17.96
CA LYS A 7 -8.41 1.18 -18.30
C LYS A 7 -7.83 0.20 -19.31
N ASN A 8 -7.81 -1.06 -18.93
CA ASN A 8 -7.25 -2.14 -19.71
C ASN A 8 -8.28 -3.27 -19.82
N GLY A 9 -9.17 -3.17 -20.81
CA GLY A 9 -10.26 -4.13 -20.97
C GLY A 9 -11.18 -4.14 -19.75
N ASP A 10 -11.16 -5.25 -19.00
CA ASP A 10 -11.98 -5.48 -17.81
C ASP A 10 -11.43 -4.81 -16.54
N VAL A 11 -10.15 -4.41 -16.55
CA VAL A 11 -9.48 -3.78 -15.41
C VAL A 11 -9.48 -2.27 -15.56
N ARG A 12 -9.81 -1.58 -14.47
CA ARG A 12 -9.61 -0.14 -14.29
C ARG A 12 -8.90 0.10 -12.97
N PHE A 13 -7.89 0.97 -12.98
CA PHE A 13 -7.26 1.43 -11.73
C PHE A 13 -6.87 2.91 -11.81
N VAL A 14 -6.69 3.50 -10.63
CA VAL A 14 -6.27 4.89 -10.50
C VAL A 14 -5.02 4.97 -9.64
N ALA A 15 -3.93 5.46 -10.22
CA ALA A 15 -2.67 5.73 -9.52
C ALA A 15 -2.58 7.21 -9.12
N MET A 16 -2.17 7.46 -7.88
CA MET A 16 -2.18 8.78 -7.27
C MET A 16 -0.78 9.42 -7.32
N GLU A 17 -0.54 10.35 -8.25
CA GLU A 17 0.76 11.04 -8.34
C GLU A 17 1.14 11.80 -7.05
N ASP A 18 0.16 12.39 -6.37
CA ASP A 18 0.39 13.15 -5.14
C ASP A 18 0.53 12.25 -3.88
N LYS A 19 0.49 10.92 -4.04
CA LYS A 19 0.58 9.91 -2.98
C LYS A 19 1.39 8.70 -3.44
N ALA A 20 2.68 8.89 -3.65
CA ALA A 20 3.65 7.83 -3.95
C ALA A 20 3.30 6.92 -5.16
N LEU A 21 2.48 7.36 -6.11
CA LEU A 21 1.89 6.51 -7.16
C LEU A 21 1.12 5.29 -6.60
N ASP A 22 0.61 5.40 -5.39
CA ASP A 22 -0.23 4.37 -4.77
C ASP A 22 -1.55 4.21 -5.55
N VAL A 23 -2.09 2.99 -5.55
CA VAL A 23 -3.33 2.68 -6.27
C VAL A 23 -4.54 2.89 -5.37
N SER A 24 -5.30 3.95 -5.65
CA SER A 24 -6.48 4.31 -4.88
C SER A 24 -7.71 3.49 -5.23
N GLU A 25 -7.93 3.26 -6.50
CA GLU A 25 -9.08 2.50 -7.00
C GLU A 25 -8.59 1.33 -7.85
N PHE A 26 -9.25 0.21 -7.68
CA PHE A 26 -9.03 -0.97 -8.51
C PHE A 26 -10.37 -1.65 -8.76
N GLU A 27 -10.72 -1.79 -10.02
CA GLU A 27 -12.00 -2.37 -10.45
C GLU A 27 -11.76 -3.51 -11.44
N TYR A 28 -12.59 -4.53 -11.34
CA TYR A 28 -12.67 -5.58 -12.33
C TYR A 28 -14.12 -5.69 -12.83
N ARG A 29 -14.32 -5.51 -14.14
CA ARG A 29 -15.65 -5.51 -14.79
C ARG A 29 -16.66 -4.54 -14.14
N GLY A 30 -16.16 -3.38 -13.69
CA GLY A 30 -16.99 -2.37 -13.04
C GLY A 30 -17.32 -2.65 -11.57
N VAL A 31 -16.74 -3.69 -10.99
CA VAL A 31 -16.87 -3.99 -9.56
C VAL A 31 -15.63 -3.45 -8.83
N SER A 32 -15.82 -2.56 -7.86
CA SER A 32 -14.73 -2.07 -7.00
C SER A 32 -14.23 -3.17 -6.09
N LEU A 33 -12.90 -3.31 -6.00
CA LEU A 33 -12.24 -4.29 -5.15
C LEU A 33 -11.52 -3.65 -3.96
N GLY A 34 -11.26 -2.35 -4.02
CA GLY A 34 -10.56 -1.60 -2.98
C GLY A 34 -11.50 -0.87 -2.03
N PHE A 35 -10.97 -0.50 -0.87
CA PHE A 35 -11.67 0.30 0.15
C PHE A 35 -11.10 1.71 0.20
N LEU A 36 -11.94 2.72 -0.02
CA LEU A 36 -11.61 4.11 0.26
C LEU A 36 -12.12 4.49 1.65
N SER A 37 -11.24 5.10 2.44
CA SER A 37 -11.57 5.59 3.78
C SER A 37 -12.48 6.84 3.72
N LYS A 38 -13.04 7.24 4.87
CA LYS A 38 -13.85 8.47 4.97
C LYS A 38 -13.10 9.75 4.57
N PRO A 39 -11.80 9.96 4.91
CA PRO A 39 -11.00 11.03 4.37
C PRO A 39 -10.90 11.05 2.85
N GLY A 40 -10.96 9.90 2.20
CA GLY A 40 -11.00 9.75 0.76
C GLY A 40 -9.74 10.24 0.05
N LEU A 41 -9.92 10.61 -1.21
CA LEU A 41 -8.84 11.07 -2.08
C LEU A 41 -8.60 12.58 -1.89
N ASN A 42 -8.21 12.98 -0.69
CA ASN A 42 -7.77 14.36 -0.49
C ASN A 42 -6.38 14.56 -1.09
N GLY A 43 -6.17 15.70 -1.75
CA GLY A 43 -4.90 16.06 -2.39
C GLY A 43 -3.78 16.36 -1.40
N ARG A 44 -2.98 17.40 -1.68
CA ARG A 44 -1.98 17.89 -0.73
C ARG A 44 -2.65 18.22 0.59
N ASN A 45 -2.19 17.52 1.61
CA ASN A 45 -2.88 17.50 2.88
C ASN A 45 -2.53 18.73 3.70
N PRO A 46 -3.49 19.56 4.12
CA PRO A 46 -3.25 20.68 5.02
C PRO A 46 -3.00 20.23 6.48
N PHE A 47 -3.15 18.92 6.77
CA PHE A 47 -3.02 18.39 8.12
C PHE A 47 -1.56 18.03 8.42
N ASP A 48 -1.18 18.15 9.68
CA ASP A 48 0.11 17.64 10.15
C ASP A 48 0.07 16.10 10.16
N THR A 49 0.69 15.51 9.15
CA THR A 49 0.77 14.06 8.99
C THR A 49 1.69 13.38 10.00
N LEU A 50 2.38 14.15 10.85
CA LEU A 50 3.27 13.66 11.91
C LEU A 50 2.61 13.65 13.29
N SER A 51 1.42 14.24 13.42
CA SER A 51 0.66 14.36 14.66
C SER A 51 -0.52 13.40 14.71
N ASP A 52 -1.42 13.63 15.67
CA ASP A 52 -2.68 12.90 15.83
C ASP A 52 -3.62 13.06 14.62
N ASP A 53 -3.39 14.06 13.77
CA ASP A 53 -4.12 14.26 12.51
C ASP A 53 -3.73 13.28 11.40
N VAL A 54 -2.75 12.43 11.60
CA VAL A 54 -2.28 11.45 10.60
C VAL A 54 -3.41 10.61 10.01
N VAL A 55 -4.39 10.21 10.83
CA VAL A 55 -5.56 9.43 10.40
C VAL A 55 -6.47 10.18 9.43
N ARG A 56 -6.40 11.52 9.39
CA ARG A 56 -7.13 12.37 8.44
C ARG A 56 -6.53 12.35 7.04
N SER A 57 -5.33 11.78 6.88
CA SER A 57 -4.58 11.72 5.63
C SER A 57 -4.57 10.32 5.00
N ILE A 58 -5.08 9.30 5.69
CA ILE A 58 -5.10 7.93 5.19
C ILE A 58 -6.26 7.76 4.23
N MET A 59 -5.96 7.58 2.94
CA MET A 59 -6.98 7.40 1.92
C MET A 59 -7.58 5.98 1.92
N GLY A 60 -6.88 4.98 2.44
CA GLY A 60 -7.14 3.58 2.13
C GLY A 60 -6.65 3.30 0.70
N GLY A 61 -7.56 2.98 -0.19
CA GLY A 61 -7.25 2.61 -1.57
C GLY A 61 -6.97 1.12 -1.71
N MET A 62 -6.79 0.64 -2.94
CA MET A 62 -6.40 -0.76 -3.15
C MET A 62 -5.11 -1.09 -2.42
N PHE A 63 -4.12 -0.20 -2.51
CA PHE A 63 -2.97 -0.21 -1.60
C PHE A 63 -2.38 1.19 -1.42
N PHE A 64 -1.73 1.41 -0.28
CA PHE A 64 -0.82 2.52 -0.07
C PHE A 64 0.51 2.02 0.52
N THR A 65 1.56 2.77 0.28
CA THR A 65 2.92 2.43 0.70
C THR A 65 3.18 2.92 2.11
N CYS A 66 3.67 2.02 2.98
CA CYS A 66 4.19 2.37 4.30
C CYS A 66 5.72 2.32 4.26
N GLY A 67 6.38 3.28 4.84
CA GLY A 67 7.84 3.37 4.90
C GLY A 67 8.30 4.83 4.99
N PHE A 68 9.58 5.10 4.87
CA PHE A 68 10.73 4.17 4.95
C PHE A 68 11.20 4.03 6.39
N GLU A 69 10.91 5.01 7.20
CA GLU A 69 11.35 5.06 8.61
C GLU A 69 10.45 4.24 9.53
N ASN A 70 9.19 4.04 9.17
CA ASN A 70 8.19 3.32 9.96
C ASN A 70 7.09 2.70 9.09
N ILE A 71 6.69 1.48 9.40
CA ILE A 71 5.56 0.79 8.74
C ILE A 71 4.37 0.55 9.67
N GLY A 72 4.53 0.79 10.97
CA GLY A 72 3.53 0.47 12.00
C GLY A 72 2.99 1.68 12.74
N ALA A 73 2.65 1.47 14.01
CA ALA A 73 2.16 2.50 14.91
C ALA A 73 3.16 3.65 15.08
N PRO A 74 2.69 4.86 15.40
CA PRO A 74 3.60 5.98 15.64
C PRO A 74 4.44 5.71 16.90
N TYR A 75 5.68 6.16 16.88
CA TYR A 75 6.56 6.05 18.04
C TYR A 75 7.56 7.21 18.11
N THR A 76 8.21 7.34 19.26
CA THR A 76 9.32 8.27 19.47
C THR A 76 10.53 7.47 19.93
N ASP A 77 11.68 7.66 19.30
CA ASP A 77 12.92 6.99 19.70
C ASP A 77 13.55 7.59 20.96
N ALA A 78 14.67 7.03 21.38
CA ALA A 78 15.41 7.46 22.57
C ALA A 78 16.00 8.88 22.43
N GLU A 79 16.25 9.31 21.21
CA GLU A 79 16.77 10.63 20.84
C GLU A 79 15.67 11.68 20.71
N GLY A 80 14.40 11.28 20.81
CA GLY A 80 13.23 12.16 20.72
C GLY A 80 12.73 12.40 19.29
N LYS A 81 13.24 11.69 18.28
CA LYS A 81 12.73 11.74 16.92
C LYS A 81 11.39 11.02 16.83
N ARG A 82 10.40 11.69 16.24
CA ARG A 82 9.04 11.15 16.07
C ARG A 82 8.88 10.51 14.70
N TYR A 83 8.29 9.33 14.71
CA TYR A 83 7.98 8.54 13.53
C TYR A 83 6.47 8.41 13.39
N PRO A 84 5.89 8.91 12.28
CA PRO A 84 4.44 8.90 12.10
C PRO A 84 3.89 7.50 11.83
N LEU A 85 2.61 7.32 12.06
CA LEU A 85 1.88 6.11 11.65
C LEU A 85 2.13 5.81 10.17
N HIS A 86 2.62 4.61 9.87
CA HIS A 86 2.91 4.12 8.51
C HIS A 86 3.97 4.92 7.72
N GLY A 87 4.76 5.74 8.38
CA GLY A 87 5.83 6.52 7.73
C GLY A 87 5.33 7.72 6.91
N ARG A 88 6.27 8.37 6.21
CA ARG A 88 6.03 9.61 5.47
C ARG A 88 5.78 9.38 3.99
N ILE A 89 6.35 8.33 3.40
CA ILE A 89 6.37 8.09 1.94
C ILE A 89 4.97 8.17 1.31
N ARG A 90 3.92 7.66 1.98
CA ARG A 90 2.53 7.65 1.51
C ARG A 90 1.94 9.03 1.21
N THR A 91 2.55 10.10 1.70
CA THR A 91 2.12 11.49 1.47
C THR A 91 3.07 12.26 0.56
N SER A 92 4.13 11.61 0.11
CA SER A 92 5.12 12.20 -0.78
C SER A 92 4.63 12.12 -2.23
N PRO A 93 4.66 13.23 -2.98
CA PRO A 93 4.29 13.19 -4.40
C PRO A 93 5.37 12.49 -5.22
N ALA A 94 4.93 11.84 -6.30
CA ALA A 94 5.84 11.29 -7.28
C ALA A 94 6.37 12.39 -8.21
N GLU A 95 7.63 12.24 -8.58
CA GLU A 95 8.37 13.06 -9.55
C GLU A 95 8.69 12.24 -10.79
N HIS A 96 9.02 12.89 -11.91
CA HIS A 96 9.40 12.25 -13.16
C HIS A 96 8.36 11.23 -13.65
N VAL A 97 7.07 11.50 -13.39
CA VAL A 97 6.00 10.59 -13.72
C VAL A 97 5.86 10.44 -15.23
N ARG A 98 5.78 9.20 -15.69
CA ARG A 98 5.59 8.82 -17.10
C ARG A 98 4.41 7.86 -17.20
N ALA A 99 3.66 7.98 -18.29
CA ALA A 99 2.61 7.06 -18.67
C ALA A 99 2.84 6.69 -20.12
N ASP A 100 3.14 5.43 -20.37
CA ASP A 100 3.42 4.89 -21.69
C ASP A 100 2.45 3.73 -21.98
N ALA A 101 2.10 3.55 -23.27
CA ALA A 101 1.32 2.42 -23.70
C ALA A 101 1.79 1.97 -25.10
N GLY A 102 1.96 0.67 -25.29
CA GLY A 102 2.49 0.15 -26.56
C GLY A 102 2.54 -1.37 -26.63
N TRP A 103 2.89 -1.86 -27.80
CA TRP A 103 3.10 -3.28 -28.05
C TRP A 103 4.47 -3.72 -27.56
N GLU A 104 4.48 -4.77 -26.76
CA GLU A 104 5.67 -5.53 -26.33
C GLU A 104 5.57 -6.94 -26.91
N GLY A 105 6.06 -7.14 -28.12
CA GLY A 105 5.80 -8.37 -28.87
C GLY A 105 4.32 -8.46 -29.27
N ASP A 106 3.63 -9.50 -28.81
CA ASP A 106 2.20 -9.72 -29.06
C ASP A 106 1.28 -9.16 -27.95
N ASP A 107 1.87 -8.63 -26.88
CA ASP A 107 1.14 -8.07 -25.75
C ASP A 107 1.08 -6.53 -25.82
N TYR A 108 -0.09 -5.96 -25.56
CA TYR A 108 -0.23 -4.52 -25.42
C TYR A 108 -0.15 -4.17 -23.92
N ALA A 109 0.90 -3.47 -23.54
CA ALA A 109 1.15 -3.07 -22.16
C ALA A 109 0.87 -1.58 -21.93
N VAL A 110 0.36 -1.26 -20.75
CA VAL A 110 0.28 0.09 -20.19
C VAL A 110 1.22 0.14 -18.99
N THR A 111 2.09 1.14 -18.93
CA THR A 111 3.10 1.28 -17.88
C THR A 111 3.08 2.69 -17.34
N LEU A 112 2.95 2.80 -16.02
CA LEU A 112 3.15 4.03 -15.27
C LEU A 112 4.45 3.92 -14.49
N SER A 113 5.30 4.95 -14.51
CA SER A 113 6.50 4.96 -13.67
C SER A 113 6.73 6.33 -13.07
N GLY A 114 7.47 6.37 -11.96
CA GLY A 114 7.84 7.60 -11.28
C GLY A 114 8.80 7.35 -10.14
N GLU A 115 9.34 8.43 -9.60
CA GLU A 115 10.23 8.42 -8.45
C GLU A 115 9.57 9.13 -7.28
N VAL A 116 9.71 8.57 -6.08
CA VAL A 116 9.21 9.18 -4.85
C VAL A 116 10.37 9.32 -3.88
N ARG A 117 10.63 10.55 -3.47
CA ARG A 117 11.80 10.87 -2.64
C ARG A 117 11.37 11.13 -1.19
N GLU A 118 12.05 10.48 -0.27
CA GLU A 118 12.03 10.80 1.15
C GLU A 118 13.44 11.23 1.56
N ALA A 119 13.58 12.50 1.89
CA ALA A 119 14.89 13.07 2.19
C ALA A 119 14.81 14.17 3.25
N GLU A 120 15.87 14.27 4.04
CA GLU A 120 16.10 15.35 4.99
C GLU A 120 17.37 16.13 4.60
N LEU A 121 17.36 17.45 4.80
CA LEU A 121 18.47 18.33 4.34
C LEU A 121 19.85 17.87 4.80
N PHE A 122 19.95 17.36 6.00
CA PHE A 122 21.20 16.84 6.60
C PHE A 122 21.08 15.38 7.05
N GLY A 123 20.10 14.66 6.53
CA GLY A 123 19.77 13.29 6.90
C GLY A 123 19.77 12.32 5.72
N GLU A 124 18.75 11.48 5.71
CA GLU A 124 18.53 10.47 4.68
C GLU A 124 18.22 11.06 3.30
N ASN A 125 18.45 10.26 2.27
CA ASN A 125 18.00 10.51 0.91
C ASN A 125 17.69 9.17 0.24
N LEU A 126 16.44 8.73 0.40
CA LEU A 126 15.95 7.49 -0.16
C LEU A 126 14.99 7.77 -1.31
N VAL A 127 15.11 7.02 -2.39
CA VAL A 127 14.29 7.17 -3.60
C VAL A 127 13.61 5.84 -3.90
N LEU A 128 12.27 5.84 -3.91
CA LEU A 128 11.47 4.76 -4.45
C LEU A 128 11.30 5.00 -5.97
N ARG A 129 11.76 4.07 -6.78
CA ARG A 129 11.47 3.99 -8.21
C ARG A 129 10.37 2.97 -8.41
N ARG A 130 9.19 3.43 -8.77
CA ARG A 130 7.99 2.60 -8.93
C ARG A 130 7.59 2.48 -10.37
N THR A 131 7.21 1.26 -10.74
CA THR A 131 6.54 0.97 -12.01
C THR A 131 5.26 0.20 -11.73
N VAL A 132 4.13 0.69 -12.26
CA VAL A 132 2.84 0.00 -12.23
C VAL A 132 2.47 -0.34 -13.68
N SER A 133 2.24 -1.60 -13.97
CA SER A 133 1.92 -2.06 -15.32
C SER A 133 0.70 -2.97 -15.36
N SER A 134 0.05 -3.01 -16.53
CA SER A 134 -1.07 -3.89 -16.81
C SER A 134 -1.04 -4.27 -18.29
N ARG A 135 -1.41 -5.50 -18.62
CA ARG A 135 -1.47 -6.00 -20.03
C ARG A 135 -2.90 -6.17 -20.46
N LEU A 136 -3.19 -5.81 -21.70
CA LEU A 136 -4.53 -5.92 -22.26
C LEU A 136 -5.03 -7.36 -22.20
N GLY A 137 -6.21 -7.54 -21.61
CA GLY A 137 -6.84 -8.85 -21.40
C GLY A 137 -6.46 -9.58 -20.12
N GLU A 138 -5.47 -9.10 -19.37
CA GLU A 138 -5.15 -9.63 -18.03
C GLU A 138 -5.99 -8.96 -16.95
N ALA A 139 -6.42 -9.74 -15.96
CA ALA A 139 -7.15 -9.25 -14.79
C ALA A 139 -6.22 -8.89 -13.62
N SER A 140 -5.08 -8.27 -13.93
CA SER A 140 -4.02 -7.99 -12.96
C SER A 140 -3.34 -6.65 -13.22
N ILE A 141 -2.68 -6.15 -12.18
CA ILE A 141 -1.63 -5.14 -12.25
C ILE A 141 -0.37 -5.71 -11.63
N ALA A 142 0.78 -5.33 -12.16
CA ALA A 142 2.07 -5.61 -11.56
C ALA A 142 2.65 -4.31 -10.99
N VAL A 143 3.20 -4.39 -9.78
CA VAL A 143 3.92 -3.29 -9.14
C VAL A 143 5.36 -3.75 -8.95
N ALA A 144 6.31 -3.00 -9.51
CA ALA A 144 7.74 -3.24 -9.36
C ALA A 144 8.36 -2.00 -8.70
N ASP A 145 8.99 -2.22 -7.56
CA ASP A 145 9.60 -1.18 -6.75
C ASP A 145 11.09 -1.44 -6.54
N GLU A 146 11.89 -0.40 -6.68
CA GLU A 146 13.30 -0.36 -6.32
C GLU A 146 13.50 0.79 -5.34
N VAL A 147 14.10 0.52 -4.18
CA VAL A 147 14.49 1.57 -3.23
C VAL A 147 15.99 1.80 -3.32
N VAL A 148 16.39 3.03 -3.62
CA VAL A 148 17.79 3.43 -3.78
C VAL A 148 18.16 4.40 -2.67
N ASN A 149 19.25 4.11 -1.96
CA ASN A 149 19.87 5.08 -1.05
C ASN A 149 20.82 5.99 -1.84
N GLU A 150 20.39 7.20 -2.10
CA GLU A 150 21.20 8.25 -2.75
C GLU A 150 21.91 9.14 -1.71
N GLY A 151 21.82 8.82 -0.42
CA GLY A 151 22.56 9.46 0.66
C GLY A 151 23.99 8.96 0.79
N PHE A 152 24.73 9.53 1.74
CA PHE A 152 26.16 9.25 1.93
C PHE A 152 26.42 8.19 3.00
N THR A 153 25.40 7.77 3.74
CA THR A 153 25.51 6.81 4.83
C THR A 153 24.45 5.71 4.69
N PRO A 154 24.73 4.49 5.18
CA PRO A 154 23.71 3.45 5.26
C PRO A 154 22.50 3.95 6.06
N GLN A 155 21.29 3.66 5.56
CA GLN A 155 20.03 3.99 6.21
C GLN A 155 19.24 2.72 6.50
N PRO A 156 18.62 2.58 7.69
CA PRO A 156 17.62 1.55 7.90
C PRO A 156 16.42 1.82 7.01
N MET A 157 15.82 0.77 6.46
CA MET A 157 14.67 0.89 5.59
C MET A 157 13.64 -0.18 5.92
N MET A 158 12.41 0.27 6.14
CA MET A 158 11.22 -0.58 6.26
C MET A 158 10.28 -0.28 5.09
N PHE A 159 9.65 -1.32 4.55
CA PHE A 159 8.76 -1.17 3.41
C PHE A 159 7.60 -2.15 3.50
N MET A 160 6.36 -1.67 3.33
CA MET A 160 5.17 -2.50 3.35
C MET A 160 4.09 -1.94 2.42
N TYR A 161 3.42 -2.82 1.69
CA TYR A 161 2.18 -2.49 0.99
C TYR A 161 0.99 -2.70 1.93
N HIS A 162 0.25 -1.63 2.20
CA HIS A 162 -0.98 -1.72 2.99
C HIS A 162 -2.17 -1.88 2.04
N CYS A 163 -2.53 -3.13 1.75
CA CYS A 163 -3.64 -3.45 0.88
C CYS A 163 -4.98 -3.36 1.64
N ASN A 164 -5.98 -2.74 1.02
CA ASN A 164 -7.30 -2.55 1.63
C ASN A 164 -8.38 -3.07 0.69
N VAL A 165 -8.82 -4.28 0.95
CA VAL A 165 -9.91 -4.89 0.20
C VAL A 165 -11.24 -4.34 0.70
N GLY A 166 -12.15 -4.05 -0.24
CA GLY A 166 -13.43 -3.43 0.05
C GLY A 166 -14.64 -4.27 -0.38
N TRP A 167 -15.81 -3.74 -0.05
CA TRP A 167 -17.08 -4.26 -0.56
C TRP A 167 -17.16 -4.04 -2.09
N PRO A 168 -17.70 -5.00 -2.89
CA PRO A 168 -18.39 -6.24 -2.44
C PRO A 168 -17.45 -7.45 -2.28
N LEU A 169 -16.15 -7.36 -2.63
CA LEU A 169 -15.23 -8.48 -2.49
C LEU A 169 -15.09 -8.89 -1.03
N LEU A 170 -14.89 -7.94 -0.13
CA LEU A 170 -14.88 -8.17 1.31
C LEU A 170 -16.31 -8.23 1.85
N SER A 171 -16.88 -9.40 1.94
CA SER A 171 -18.22 -9.69 2.44
C SER A 171 -18.21 -10.93 3.33
N GLU A 172 -19.32 -11.21 4.00
CA GLU A 172 -19.45 -12.42 4.88
C GLU A 172 -19.30 -13.74 4.12
N SER A 173 -19.39 -13.71 2.79
CA SER A 173 -19.10 -14.87 1.94
C SER A 173 -17.64 -14.95 1.48
N ALA A 174 -16.81 -13.98 1.84
CA ALA A 174 -15.40 -13.97 1.47
C ALA A 174 -14.60 -14.92 2.37
N GLU A 175 -13.59 -15.54 1.76
CA GLU A 175 -12.62 -16.38 2.45
C GLU A 175 -11.22 -15.80 2.20
N ILE A 176 -10.43 -15.68 3.25
CA ILE A 176 -9.04 -15.23 3.18
C ILE A 176 -8.15 -16.46 3.08
N VAL A 177 -7.43 -16.60 1.97
CA VAL A 177 -6.53 -17.72 1.73
C VAL A 177 -5.09 -17.21 1.65
N ILE A 178 -4.28 -17.59 2.64
CA ILE A 178 -2.85 -17.23 2.72
C ILE A 178 -2.06 -18.55 2.91
N PRO A 179 -0.99 -18.81 2.13
CA PRO A 179 -0.19 -20.04 2.24
C PRO A 179 0.72 -20.01 3.48
N SER A 180 0.13 -19.95 4.66
CA SER A 180 0.81 -19.79 5.93
C SER A 180 1.16 -21.13 6.55
N ILE A 181 2.39 -21.27 7.03
CA ILE A 181 2.80 -22.38 7.89
C ILE A 181 2.55 -22.09 9.38
N ARG A 182 2.35 -20.82 9.72
CA ARG A 182 1.98 -20.37 11.06
C ARG A 182 1.19 -19.07 10.96
N VAL A 183 0.16 -18.97 11.80
CA VAL A 183 -0.59 -17.74 12.04
C VAL A 183 -0.50 -17.42 13.54
N ALA A 184 -0.26 -16.18 13.89
CA ALA A 184 -0.20 -15.76 15.29
C ALA A 184 -0.97 -14.43 15.47
N PRO A 185 -1.83 -14.31 16.48
CA PRO A 185 -2.46 -13.04 16.80
C PRO A 185 -1.42 -12.04 17.30
N ARG A 186 -1.55 -10.76 16.91
CA ARG A 186 -0.66 -9.67 17.36
C ARG A 186 -0.82 -9.36 18.84
N ASP A 187 -2.06 -9.44 19.32
CA ASP A 187 -2.46 -9.00 20.66
C ASP A 187 -3.67 -9.78 21.18
N GLU A 188 -4.12 -9.46 22.41
CA GLU A 188 -5.26 -10.14 23.05
C GLU A 188 -6.59 -9.92 22.30
N ALA A 189 -6.76 -8.79 21.60
CA ALA A 189 -7.96 -8.55 20.81
C ALA A 189 -8.03 -9.52 19.63
N ALA A 190 -6.92 -9.67 18.90
CA ALA A 190 -6.81 -10.63 17.80
C ALA A 190 -6.92 -12.09 18.28
N ALA A 191 -6.37 -12.43 19.45
CA ALA A 191 -6.43 -13.78 20.00
C ALA A 191 -7.87 -14.31 20.22
N ARG A 192 -8.85 -13.42 20.40
CA ARG A 192 -10.26 -13.79 20.53
C ARG A 192 -10.86 -14.28 19.23
N ASP A 193 -10.32 -13.83 18.11
CA ASP A 193 -10.75 -14.16 16.75
C ASP A 193 -9.80 -15.16 16.06
N GLU A 194 -8.87 -15.78 16.79
CA GLU A 194 -7.82 -16.63 16.21
C GLU A 194 -8.37 -17.81 15.40
N ALA A 195 -9.49 -18.38 15.82
CA ALA A 195 -10.12 -19.48 15.11
C ALA A 195 -10.77 -19.06 13.77
N ASP A 196 -11.11 -17.80 13.64
CA ASP A 196 -11.89 -17.23 12.53
C ASP A 196 -11.08 -16.24 11.67
N TRP A 197 -9.75 -16.25 11.79
CA TRP A 197 -8.87 -15.28 11.11
C TRP A 197 -9.08 -15.22 9.59
N SER A 198 -9.51 -16.33 8.97
CA SER A 198 -9.69 -16.44 7.52
C SER A 198 -11.11 -16.10 7.04
N THR A 199 -12.00 -15.75 7.95
CA THR A 199 -13.41 -15.43 7.62
C THR A 199 -13.68 -13.94 7.84
N VAL A 200 -14.68 -13.44 7.10
CA VAL A 200 -15.11 -12.04 7.21
C VAL A 200 -16.45 -12.00 7.95
N GLN A 201 -16.48 -11.27 9.04
CA GLN A 201 -17.70 -11.08 9.84
C GLN A 201 -18.51 -9.91 9.30
N ALA A 202 -19.81 -9.88 9.59
CA ALA A 202 -20.63 -8.70 9.43
C ALA A 202 -20.03 -7.50 10.22
N PRO A 203 -20.23 -6.25 9.75
CA PRO A 203 -19.75 -5.07 10.46
C PRO A 203 -20.28 -5.01 11.89
N VAL A 204 -19.37 -4.87 12.85
CA VAL A 204 -19.70 -4.73 14.27
C VAL A 204 -19.21 -3.35 14.75
N PRO A 205 -20.09 -2.49 15.29
CA PRO A 205 -19.69 -1.20 15.83
C PRO A 205 -18.64 -1.38 16.94
N ASP A 206 -17.63 -0.50 16.92
CA ASP A 206 -16.57 -0.40 17.95
C ASP A 206 -15.74 -1.70 18.14
N LYS A 207 -15.82 -2.64 17.22
CA LYS A 207 -14.93 -3.81 17.25
C LYS A 207 -13.49 -3.36 17.05
N PRO A 208 -12.55 -3.73 17.95
CA PRO A 208 -11.13 -3.45 17.75
C PRO A 208 -10.57 -4.21 16.55
N GLU A 209 -9.44 -3.75 16.01
CA GLU A 209 -8.70 -4.47 14.99
C GLU A 209 -8.32 -5.87 15.47
N SER A 210 -8.49 -6.86 14.58
CA SER A 210 -7.93 -8.21 14.74
C SER A 210 -6.78 -8.36 13.74
N VAL A 211 -5.54 -8.33 14.22
CA VAL A 211 -4.34 -8.41 13.38
C VAL A 211 -3.63 -9.72 13.61
N PHE A 212 -3.33 -10.41 12.51
CA PHE A 212 -2.65 -11.71 12.51
C PHE A 212 -1.34 -11.61 11.74
N ILE A 213 -0.29 -12.22 12.32
CA ILE A 213 1.05 -12.30 11.71
C ILE A 213 1.18 -13.68 11.07
N HIS A 214 1.40 -13.69 9.77
CA HIS A 214 1.53 -14.90 8.98
C HIS A 214 3.01 -15.19 8.70
N THR A 215 3.43 -16.42 9.00
CA THR A 215 4.72 -16.94 8.52
C THR A 215 4.41 -17.77 7.29
N LEU A 216 4.92 -17.35 6.14
CA LEU A 216 4.69 -18.04 4.88
C LEU A 216 5.67 -19.20 4.69
N ALA A 217 5.29 -20.18 3.88
CA ALA A 217 6.21 -21.19 3.41
C ALA A 217 7.28 -20.51 2.54
N ALA A 218 8.55 -20.73 2.87
CA ALA A 218 9.65 -20.25 2.04
C ALA A 218 9.71 -21.10 0.76
N GLU A 219 9.49 -20.49 -0.39
CA GLU A 219 9.85 -21.09 -1.67
C GLU A 219 11.33 -20.77 -1.97
N PRO A 220 12.12 -21.74 -2.49
CA PRO A 220 13.57 -21.56 -2.69
C PRO A 220 13.93 -20.38 -3.61
N GLU A 221 13.02 -19.93 -4.46
CA GLU A 221 13.25 -18.87 -5.45
C GLU A 221 12.35 -17.65 -5.25
N ARG A 222 11.45 -17.63 -4.26
CA ARG A 222 10.57 -16.52 -3.94
C ARG A 222 10.51 -16.31 -2.43
N ALA A 223 11.00 -15.17 -1.98
CA ALA A 223 10.62 -14.68 -0.66
C ALA A 223 9.21 -14.10 -0.78
N ALA A 224 8.21 -14.81 -0.30
CA ALA A 224 6.88 -14.24 -0.09
C ALA A 224 6.85 -13.61 1.30
N LEU A 225 6.61 -12.32 1.35
CA LEU A 225 6.38 -11.55 2.58
C LEU A 225 4.89 -11.21 2.62
N ALA A 226 4.24 -11.54 3.71
CA ALA A 226 2.88 -11.10 4.02
C ALA A 226 2.87 -10.27 5.29
#